data_b2a894cdc505896b45956a1aca478c74
#
_entry.id   b2a894cdc505896b45956a1aca478c74
#
_cell.length_a   1.000
_cell.length_b   1.000
_cell.length_c   1.000
_cell.angle_alpha   90.00
_cell.angle_beta   90.00
_cell.angle_gamma   90.00
#
_symmetry.space_group_name_H-M   'P 1'
#
loop_
_entity.id
_entity.type
_entity.pdbx_description
1 polymer ?
#
loop_
_entity_poly.entity_id
_entity_poly.type
_entity_poly.pdbx_seq_one_letter_code
_entity_poly.pdbx_strand_id
1 'polypeptide(L)'
;FTRSSITFIEDENGAITRHGVKGFWSIPTLAGLSTGTVAALPSKENWLSTEFCDKCDCLVLETPYYRAKLSSDGSFVSLYDKELDREWVKEGCGFNKLHLYADNPGVYDAWDILPNYKDVQVALNVDKPLALVSSDGSSAEFAVTFTTEKSTWKMILRFFADSRAIEVENVVDWDEKHKLVKVNFGPDVLTRELVCDTSAGFVKRDLTKNTSWQQARFEVCHHKWCDMSESGSGIAIINEGKYGVGLEKDEISLSLLRATIRPDITSDIGHHDFCYTILPHSGDAVEAQVNKTAIEYNVPLCKSNVTVPAALRDTLNNCGLYLQAMKRSEDGQYLILRLSEQDGRRGKIAFPFEVQTMNLIEDIEGSTKVVSYHPFELITVAVKPEDL
;
A
#
# COMPACT_ATOMS: atom_id res chain seq x y z
N PHE A 1 -19.84 2.81 3.39
CA PHE A 1 -18.48 2.30 3.66
C PHE A 1 -17.70 3.39 4.36
N THR A 2 -17.58 3.28 5.67
CA THR A 2 -16.68 4.11 6.48
C THR A 2 -15.26 3.64 6.24
N ARG A 3 -14.39 4.55 5.84
CA ARG A 3 -13.03 4.29 5.47
C ARG A 3 -12.10 4.19 6.63
N SER A 4 -10.99 3.52 6.36
CA SER A 4 -9.80 3.49 7.17
C SER A 4 -9.53 4.84 7.82
N SER A 5 -9.42 4.85 9.13
CA SER A 5 -8.96 5.99 9.89
C SER A 5 -7.48 6.17 9.60
N ILE A 6 -7.18 7.09 8.70
CA ILE A 6 -5.82 7.56 8.49
C ILE A 6 -5.62 8.75 9.41
N THR A 7 -4.65 8.69 10.30
CA THR A 7 -4.31 9.81 11.17
C THR A 7 -3.48 10.82 10.40
N PHE A 8 -3.90 12.07 10.38
CA PHE A 8 -3.19 13.16 9.75
C PHE A 8 -2.64 14.12 10.80
N ILE A 9 -1.43 14.58 10.62
CA ILE A 9 -0.84 15.68 11.37
C ILE A 9 -0.60 16.83 10.41
N GLU A 10 -1.07 18.00 10.79
CA GLU A 10 -0.70 19.27 10.14
C GLU A 10 0.68 19.68 10.65
N ASP A 11 1.67 19.78 9.76
CA ASP A 11 2.98 20.31 10.08
C ASP A 11 2.96 21.84 10.13
N GLU A 12 4.07 22.45 10.54
CA GLU A 12 4.23 23.90 10.64
C GLU A 12 4.11 24.66 9.30
N ASN A 13 4.06 23.94 8.17
CA ASN A 13 3.87 24.49 6.82
C ASN A 13 2.43 24.28 6.32
N GLY A 14 1.54 23.68 7.13
CA GLY A 14 0.18 23.37 6.76
C GLY A 14 0.03 22.13 5.86
N ALA A 15 1.08 21.32 5.69
CA ALA A 15 0.98 20.03 5.06
C ALA A 15 0.41 19.02 6.06
N ILE A 16 -0.55 18.23 5.60
CA ILE A 16 -1.18 17.19 6.40
C ILE A 16 -0.48 15.89 6.09
N THR A 17 0.31 15.40 7.04
CA THR A 17 1.05 14.15 6.92
C THR A 17 0.40 13.02 7.70
N ARG A 18 0.74 11.79 7.35
CA ARG A 18 0.13 10.58 7.86
C ARG A 18 0.65 10.10 9.22
N HIS A 19 1.57 10.75 9.87
CA HIS A 19 2.25 10.25 11.06
C HIS A 19 1.75 10.88 12.35
N GLY A 20 1.50 10.01 13.36
CA GLY A 20 1.35 10.37 14.76
C GLY A 20 -0.07 10.29 15.31
N VAL A 21 -0.15 9.58 16.39
CA VAL A 21 -1.36 9.33 17.18
C VAL A 21 -1.76 10.59 17.92
N LYS A 22 -2.80 11.28 17.47
CA LYS A 22 -3.69 12.08 18.32
C LYS A 22 -4.84 12.67 17.51
N GLY A 23 -5.94 11.93 17.43
CA GLY A 23 -7.21 12.37 16.86
C GLY A 23 -7.53 11.70 15.51
N PHE A 24 -8.73 11.15 15.45
CA PHE A 24 -9.25 10.47 14.26
C PHE A 24 -9.99 11.45 13.40
N TRP A 25 -9.72 11.34 12.12
CA TRP A 25 -10.32 12.19 11.13
C TRP A 25 -11.05 11.32 10.12
N SER A 26 -12.36 11.49 9.96
CA SER A 26 -13.04 10.89 8.81
C SER A 26 -12.88 11.82 7.62
N ILE A 27 -12.25 11.31 6.56
CA ILE A 27 -12.25 12.00 5.28
C ILE A 27 -13.37 11.40 4.45
N PRO A 28 -14.32 12.20 3.99
CA PRO A 28 -15.30 11.72 3.01
C PRO A 28 -14.54 11.20 1.82
N THR A 29 -15.03 10.11 1.24
CA THR A 29 -14.47 9.40 0.10
C THR A 29 -13.89 10.34 -0.96
N LEU A 30 -12.57 10.51 -0.96
CA LEU A 30 -11.83 11.32 -1.91
C LEU A 30 -11.29 10.44 -3.03
N ALA A 31 -12.17 10.01 -3.92
CA ALA A 31 -11.73 9.61 -5.25
C ALA A 31 -11.76 10.88 -6.10
N GLY A 32 -10.60 11.44 -6.37
CA GLY A 32 -10.54 12.72 -7.04
C GLY A 32 -10.62 13.93 -6.08
N LEU A 33 -10.59 15.09 -6.62
CA LEU A 33 -10.64 16.37 -5.93
C LEU A 33 -11.93 16.51 -5.11
N SER A 34 -11.85 16.34 -3.81
CA SER A 34 -12.92 16.74 -2.93
C SER A 34 -12.42 17.69 -1.85
N THR A 35 -13.15 18.76 -1.65
CA THR A 35 -13.03 19.60 -0.48
C THR A 35 -14.02 19.05 0.55
N GLY A 36 -13.51 18.59 1.67
CA GLY A 36 -14.34 18.09 2.78
C GLY A 36 -13.86 18.65 4.09
N THR A 37 -14.77 18.68 5.07
CA THR A 37 -14.39 18.96 6.45
C THR A 37 -13.88 17.67 7.08
N VAL A 38 -12.69 17.71 7.63
CA VAL A 38 -12.13 16.59 8.39
C VAL A 38 -12.77 16.67 9.79
N ALA A 39 -13.47 15.63 10.20
CA ALA A 39 -14.08 15.55 11.52
C ALA A 39 -13.43 14.42 12.32
N ALA A 40 -13.23 14.65 13.62
CA ALA A 40 -12.80 13.59 14.53
C ALA A 40 -13.88 12.48 14.61
N LEU A 41 -13.47 11.24 14.45
CA LEU A 41 -14.37 10.10 14.67
C LEU A 41 -14.60 9.89 16.17
N PRO A 42 -15.81 9.48 16.57
CA PRO A 42 -16.05 9.12 17.96
C PRO A 42 -15.20 7.91 18.36
N SER A 43 -14.58 7.98 19.53
CA SER A 43 -13.84 6.84 20.06
C SER A 43 -14.82 5.68 20.36
N LYS A 44 -14.40 4.45 20.05
CA LYS A 44 -15.13 3.25 20.40
C LYS A 44 -14.56 2.70 21.70
N GLU A 45 -15.41 2.51 22.69
CA GLU A 45 -15.00 1.83 23.93
C GLU A 45 -14.94 0.32 23.71
N ASN A 46 -13.97 -0.35 24.37
CA ASN A 46 -13.82 -1.82 24.39
C ASN A 46 -13.71 -2.48 23.00
N TRP A 47 -13.12 -1.80 22.00
CA TRP A 47 -12.95 -2.36 20.66
C TRP A 47 -11.77 -3.33 20.52
N LEU A 48 -10.85 -3.31 21.48
CA LEU A 48 -9.67 -4.16 21.53
C LEU A 48 -9.68 -4.99 22.81
N SER A 49 -9.40 -6.27 22.69
CA SER A 49 -8.95 -7.10 23.83
C SER A 49 -7.62 -7.77 23.50
N THR A 50 -6.78 -7.93 24.52
CA THR A 50 -5.47 -8.58 24.39
C THR A 50 -5.22 -9.50 25.55
N GLU A 51 -4.67 -10.69 25.27
CA GLU A 51 -4.22 -11.64 26.28
C GLU A 51 -2.96 -12.36 25.81
N PHE A 52 -2.12 -12.80 26.74
CA PHE A 52 -0.99 -13.65 26.41
C PHE A 52 -1.39 -15.12 26.61
N CYS A 53 -1.15 -15.94 25.60
CA CYS A 53 -1.44 -17.37 25.62
C CYS A 53 -0.16 -18.16 25.86
N ASP A 54 0.05 -18.65 27.10
CA ASP A 54 1.23 -19.44 27.46
C ASP A 54 1.36 -20.74 26.65
N LYS A 55 0.24 -21.30 26.19
CA LYS A 55 0.23 -22.59 25.46
C LYS A 55 0.86 -22.49 24.08
N CYS A 56 0.72 -21.36 23.40
CA CYS A 56 1.24 -21.12 22.05
C CYS A 56 2.36 -20.08 22.04
N ASP A 57 2.73 -19.52 23.18
CA ASP A 57 3.71 -18.44 23.31
C ASP A 57 3.41 -17.25 22.37
N CYS A 58 2.13 -16.87 22.34
CA CYS A 58 1.60 -15.88 21.43
C CYS A 58 0.82 -14.78 22.16
N LEU A 59 0.91 -13.56 21.63
CA LEU A 59 -0.05 -12.51 21.95
C LEU A 59 -1.33 -12.76 21.15
N VAL A 60 -2.45 -12.92 21.82
CA VAL A 60 -3.78 -13.01 21.22
C VAL A 60 -4.44 -11.64 21.30
N LEU A 61 -4.96 -11.13 20.20
CA LEU A 61 -5.72 -9.89 20.18
C LEU A 61 -7.03 -10.07 19.42
N GLU A 62 -8.06 -9.37 19.86
CA GLU A 62 -9.34 -9.26 19.16
C GLU A 62 -9.67 -7.81 18.87
N THR A 63 -10.05 -7.56 17.62
CA THR A 63 -10.59 -6.28 17.13
C THR A 63 -11.99 -6.52 16.57
N PRO A 64 -12.72 -5.50 16.11
CA PRO A 64 -13.98 -5.70 15.41
C PRO A 64 -13.88 -6.63 14.19
N TYR A 65 -12.73 -6.61 13.49
CA TYR A 65 -12.52 -7.34 12.24
C TYR A 65 -11.79 -8.67 12.44
N TYR A 66 -10.87 -8.76 13.38
CA TYR A 66 -9.93 -9.87 13.48
C TYR A 66 -9.88 -10.49 14.87
N ARG A 67 -9.62 -11.81 14.88
CA ARG A 67 -8.94 -12.49 15.99
C ARG A 67 -7.56 -12.87 15.48
N ALA A 68 -6.51 -12.28 16.03
CA ALA A 68 -5.14 -12.51 15.60
C ALA A 68 -4.30 -13.14 16.71
N LYS A 69 -3.33 -13.99 16.30
CA LYS A 69 -2.27 -14.52 17.16
C LYS A 69 -0.94 -14.08 16.58
N LEU A 70 -0.15 -13.43 17.39
CA LEU A 70 1.15 -12.88 17.00
C LEU A 70 2.25 -13.50 17.86
N SER A 71 3.34 -13.92 17.24
CA SER A 71 4.53 -14.35 17.94
C SER A 71 5.35 -13.15 18.47
N SER A 72 6.33 -13.44 19.29
CA SER A 72 7.20 -12.42 19.92
C SER A 72 7.95 -11.55 18.93
N ASP A 73 8.14 -12.03 17.69
CA ASP A 73 8.77 -11.28 16.57
C ASP A 73 7.79 -10.46 15.74
N GLY A 74 6.50 -10.39 16.12
CA GLY A 74 5.47 -9.65 15.38
C GLY A 74 4.96 -10.34 14.12
N SER A 75 5.36 -11.57 13.85
CA SER A 75 4.75 -12.37 12.79
C SER A 75 3.40 -12.93 13.22
N PHE A 76 2.49 -13.05 12.26
CA PHE A 76 1.18 -13.65 12.52
C PHE A 76 1.29 -15.17 12.47
N VAL A 77 0.83 -15.80 13.52
CA VAL A 77 0.58 -17.25 13.61
C VAL A 77 -0.83 -17.54 13.10
N SER A 78 -1.75 -16.59 13.28
CA SER A 78 -3.14 -16.67 12.83
C SER A 78 -3.69 -15.27 12.64
N LEU A 79 -4.45 -15.05 11.59
CA LEU A 79 -5.20 -13.84 11.33
C LEU A 79 -6.61 -14.25 10.84
N TYR A 80 -7.48 -14.58 11.80
CA TYR A 80 -8.85 -14.96 11.49
C TYR A 80 -9.74 -13.73 11.30
N ASP A 81 -10.37 -13.66 10.14
CA ASP A 81 -11.27 -12.59 9.73
C ASP A 81 -12.70 -12.93 10.15
N LYS A 82 -13.28 -12.09 11.01
CA LYS A 82 -14.62 -12.31 11.59
C LYS A 82 -15.77 -12.05 10.61
N GLU A 83 -15.56 -11.19 9.62
CA GLU A 83 -16.58 -10.83 8.63
C GLU A 83 -16.59 -11.80 7.45
N LEU A 84 -15.41 -12.23 7.03
CA LEU A 84 -15.26 -13.17 5.92
C LEU A 84 -15.25 -14.64 6.38
N ASP A 85 -15.27 -14.88 7.69
CA ASP A 85 -15.28 -16.20 8.33
C ASP A 85 -14.15 -17.10 7.80
N ARG A 86 -12.90 -16.56 7.79
CA ARG A 86 -11.74 -17.29 7.24
C ARG A 86 -10.43 -16.98 7.95
N GLU A 87 -9.51 -17.93 7.90
CA GLU A 87 -8.10 -17.75 8.27
C GLU A 87 -7.32 -17.22 7.06
N TRP A 88 -6.46 -16.22 7.29
CA TRP A 88 -5.61 -15.66 6.26
C TRP A 88 -4.20 -16.23 6.23
N VAL A 89 -3.71 -16.75 7.35
CA VAL A 89 -2.35 -17.28 7.44
C VAL A 89 -2.33 -18.74 7.02
N LYS A 90 -1.58 -19.06 5.97
CA LYS A 90 -1.39 -20.44 5.54
C LYS A 90 -0.53 -21.21 6.53
N GLU A 91 -0.98 -22.40 6.91
CA GLU A 91 -0.24 -23.26 7.84
C GLU A 91 1.17 -23.58 7.32
N GLY A 92 2.17 -23.37 8.17
CA GLY A 92 3.58 -23.60 7.85
C GLY A 92 4.27 -22.49 7.06
N CYS A 93 3.55 -21.42 6.67
CA CYS A 93 4.11 -20.25 6.01
C CYS A 93 4.35 -19.10 7.00
N GLY A 94 5.32 -18.24 6.67
CA GLY A 94 5.50 -16.98 7.39
C GLY A 94 4.47 -15.94 6.97
N PHE A 95 4.00 -15.12 7.91
CA PHE A 95 3.13 -13.99 7.58
C PHE A 95 3.54 -12.76 8.40
N ASN A 96 3.90 -11.67 7.72
CA ASN A 96 4.56 -10.50 8.31
C ASN A 96 5.89 -10.87 9.00
N LYS A 97 6.62 -11.85 8.44
CA LYS A 97 7.87 -12.34 9.03
C LYS A 97 9.08 -11.71 8.36
N LEU A 98 9.89 -11.03 9.15
CA LEU A 98 11.16 -10.46 8.68
C LEU A 98 12.22 -11.54 8.48
N HIS A 99 12.94 -11.43 7.39
CA HIS A 99 14.11 -12.24 7.07
C HIS A 99 15.28 -11.36 6.63
N LEU A 100 16.45 -11.70 7.11
CA LEU A 100 17.71 -11.08 6.71
C LEU A 100 18.55 -12.11 5.97
N TYR A 101 18.96 -11.77 4.75
CA TYR A 101 19.77 -12.63 3.88
C TYR A 101 21.12 -12.00 3.60
N ALA A 102 22.16 -12.85 3.42
CA ALA A 102 23.39 -12.41 2.81
C ALA A 102 23.17 -12.19 1.31
N ASP A 103 23.55 -11.01 0.81
CA ASP A 103 23.32 -10.59 -0.58
C ASP A 103 24.63 -10.17 -1.25
N ASN A 104 25.21 -11.08 -2.02
CA ASN A 104 26.51 -10.93 -2.65
C ASN A 104 26.47 -11.34 -4.13
N PRO A 105 25.76 -10.61 -5.01
CA PRO A 105 25.59 -10.99 -6.40
C PRO A 105 26.82 -10.72 -7.29
N GLY A 106 27.93 -10.25 -6.73
CA GLY A 106 29.18 -10.00 -7.46
C GLY A 106 29.50 -8.51 -7.65
N VAL A 107 30.04 -8.16 -8.82
CA VAL A 107 30.65 -6.81 -9.01
C VAL A 107 29.62 -5.68 -9.08
N TYR A 108 28.43 -5.94 -9.61
CA TYR A 108 27.36 -4.94 -9.81
C TYR A 108 26.14 -5.27 -8.96
N ASP A 109 26.35 -5.28 -7.66
CA ASP A 109 25.37 -5.73 -6.67
C ASP A 109 24.10 -4.90 -6.61
N ALA A 110 24.10 -3.63 -7.05
CA ALA A 110 22.88 -2.82 -7.13
C ALA A 110 21.95 -3.21 -8.29
N TRP A 111 22.48 -3.83 -9.34
CA TRP A 111 21.71 -4.17 -10.55
C TRP A 111 21.20 -5.60 -10.59
N ASP A 112 21.74 -6.48 -9.76
CA ASP A 112 21.42 -7.89 -9.83
C ASP A 112 21.10 -8.48 -8.46
N ILE A 113 20.29 -9.53 -8.44
CA ILE A 113 19.99 -10.34 -7.27
C ILE A 113 20.11 -11.81 -7.66
N LEU A 114 20.81 -12.59 -6.87
CA LEU A 114 21.00 -14.01 -7.19
C LEU A 114 19.74 -14.83 -6.82
N PRO A 115 19.32 -15.81 -7.65
CA PRO A 115 18.18 -16.66 -7.35
C PRO A 115 18.29 -17.43 -6.02
N ASN A 116 19.51 -17.67 -5.57
CA ASN A 116 19.84 -18.42 -4.36
C ASN A 116 20.15 -17.52 -3.15
N TYR A 117 19.74 -16.26 -3.13
CA TYR A 117 19.96 -15.37 -1.97
C TYR A 117 19.38 -15.92 -0.67
N LYS A 118 18.33 -16.76 -0.76
CA LYS A 118 17.68 -17.38 0.40
C LYS A 118 18.52 -18.49 1.05
N ASP A 119 19.57 -18.98 0.40
CA ASP A 119 20.40 -20.07 0.90
C ASP A 119 21.19 -19.68 2.16
N VAL A 120 21.46 -18.38 2.34
CA VAL A 120 22.21 -17.88 3.48
C VAL A 120 21.40 -16.85 4.25
N GLN A 121 20.63 -17.35 5.18
CA GLN A 121 19.91 -16.51 6.14
C GLN A 121 20.85 -16.04 7.25
N VAL A 122 20.80 -14.77 7.60
CA VAL A 122 21.53 -14.12 8.68
C VAL A 122 20.62 -13.93 9.88
N ALA A 123 21.16 -14.03 11.09
CA ALA A 123 20.37 -13.83 12.28
C ALA A 123 19.86 -12.38 12.41
N LEU A 124 18.58 -12.25 12.66
CA LEU A 124 17.89 -11.03 13.08
C LEU A 124 17.33 -11.30 14.47
N ASN A 125 17.93 -10.69 15.48
CA ASN A 125 17.62 -11.05 16.87
C ASN A 125 16.50 -10.15 17.40
N VAL A 126 15.53 -10.72 18.08
CA VAL A 126 14.51 -9.96 18.82
C VAL A 126 15.15 -9.44 20.10
N ASP A 127 15.35 -8.13 20.18
CA ASP A 127 15.87 -7.43 21.37
C ASP A 127 14.74 -7.12 22.37
N LYS A 128 13.62 -6.59 21.86
CA LYS A 128 12.41 -6.37 22.65
C LYS A 128 11.25 -7.09 21.98
N PRO A 129 10.67 -8.09 22.64
CA PRO A 129 9.55 -8.84 22.07
C PRO A 129 8.31 -7.95 21.87
N LEU A 130 7.42 -8.40 20.99
CA LEU A 130 6.16 -7.70 20.67
C LEU A 130 5.37 -7.40 21.96
N ALA A 131 5.03 -6.14 22.12
CA ALA A 131 4.23 -5.67 23.24
C ALA A 131 3.30 -4.52 22.82
N LEU A 132 2.17 -4.38 23.50
CA LEU A 132 1.29 -3.23 23.35
C LEU A 132 2.01 -1.98 23.89
N VAL A 133 2.13 -0.94 23.05
CA VAL A 133 2.79 0.33 23.40
C VAL A 133 1.81 1.49 23.54
N SER A 134 0.72 1.47 22.78
CA SER A 134 -0.36 2.47 22.94
C SER A 134 -1.70 1.87 22.50
N SER A 135 -2.76 2.35 23.10
CA SER A 135 -4.13 2.06 22.69
C SER A 135 -5.05 3.21 23.07
N ASP A 136 -5.93 3.59 22.17
CA ASP A 136 -6.99 4.55 22.43
C ASP A 136 -8.32 4.05 21.85
N GLY A 137 -9.36 4.90 21.82
CA GLY A 137 -10.70 4.52 21.32
C GLY A 137 -10.78 4.17 19.84
N SER A 138 -9.65 4.08 19.13
CA SER A 138 -9.66 4.04 17.67
C SER A 138 -8.48 3.33 17.03
N SER A 139 -7.31 3.28 17.69
CA SER A 139 -6.15 2.49 17.26
C SER A 139 -5.40 1.86 18.42
N ALA A 140 -4.65 0.82 18.11
CA ALA A 140 -3.71 0.18 19.03
C ALA A 140 -2.41 -0.12 18.30
N GLU A 141 -1.31 0.14 18.97
CA GLU A 141 0.04 -0.07 18.47
C GLU A 141 0.76 -1.13 19.28
N PHE A 142 1.33 -2.07 18.58
CA PHE A 142 2.19 -3.11 19.12
C PHE A 142 3.56 -2.97 18.51
N ALA A 143 4.61 -2.96 19.31
CA ALA A 143 5.97 -2.79 18.83
C ALA A 143 6.87 -3.96 19.20
N VAL A 144 7.74 -4.32 18.26
CA VAL A 144 8.85 -5.23 18.43
C VAL A 144 10.14 -4.56 17.97
N THR A 145 11.26 -4.84 18.65
CA THR A 145 12.56 -4.32 18.23
C THR A 145 13.50 -5.48 17.91
N PHE A 146 14.14 -5.38 16.76
CA PHE A 146 15.17 -6.31 16.32
C PHE A 146 16.54 -5.63 16.33
N THR A 147 17.58 -6.44 16.46
CA THR A 147 18.96 -6.00 16.32
C THR A 147 19.72 -6.97 15.41
N THR A 148 20.68 -6.40 14.70
CA THR A 148 21.77 -7.12 14.06
C THR A 148 23.08 -6.78 14.77
N GLU A 149 24.21 -7.05 14.15
CA GLU A 149 25.51 -6.65 14.70
C GLU A 149 25.68 -5.12 14.78
N LYS A 150 25.09 -4.36 13.84
CA LYS A 150 25.31 -2.92 13.67
C LYS A 150 24.04 -2.08 13.54
N SER A 151 22.89 -2.73 13.41
CA SER A 151 21.65 -2.05 13.08
C SER A 151 20.56 -2.33 14.10
N THR A 152 19.63 -1.38 14.22
CA THR A 152 18.40 -1.55 15.00
C THR A 152 17.19 -1.38 14.08
N TRP A 153 16.16 -2.18 14.34
CA TRP A 153 14.91 -2.16 13.57
C TRP A 153 13.72 -2.22 14.53
N LYS A 154 12.93 -1.19 14.57
CA LYS A 154 11.66 -1.15 15.29
C LYS A 154 10.53 -1.33 14.31
N MET A 155 9.71 -2.37 14.48
CA MET A 155 8.49 -2.61 13.71
C MET A 155 7.30 -2.33 14.62
N ILE A 156 6.33 -1.55 14.14
CA ILE A 156 5.13 -1.16 14.86
C ILE A 156 3.92 -1.61 14.04
N LEU A 157 3.15 -2.54 14.60
CA LEU A 157 1.90 -3.00 14.02
C LEU A 157 0.77 -2.15 14.59
N ARG A 158 -0.02 -1.53 13.72
CA ARG A 158 -1.17 -0.70 14.11
C ARG A 158 -2.47 -1.30 13.61
N PHE A 159 -3.37 -1.54 14.54
CA PHE A 159 -4.74 -1.98 14.29
C PHE A 159 -5.71 -0.83 14.55
N PHE A 160 -6.87 -0.86 13.88
CA PHE A 160 -7.87 0.21 13.95
C PHE A 160 -9.24 -0.33 14.34
N ALA A 161 -10.00 0.51 15.05
CA ALA A 161 -11.37 0.19 15.49
C ALA A 161 -12.40 0.20 14.35
N ASP A 162 -12.10 0.89 13.24
CA ASP A 162 -13.02 1.14 12.13
C ASP A 162 -12.41 0.82 10.74
N SER A 163 -11.26 0.16 10.71
CA SER A 163 -10.58 -0.24 9.47
C SER A 163 -10.09 -1.67 9.52
N ARG A 164 -10.19 -2.35 8.37
CA ARG A 164 -9.60 -3.67 8.15
C ARG A 164 -8.09 -3.61 7.86
N ALA A 165 -7.56 -2.43 7.55
CA ALA A 165 -6.14 -2.26 7.28
C ALA A 165 -5.32 -2.51 8.55
N ILE A 166 -4.23 -3.25 8.41
CA ILE A 166 -3.21 -3.43 9.44
C ILE A 166 -1.96 -2.73 8.92
N GLU A 167 -1.60 -1.63 9.55
CA GLU A 167 -0.41 -0.86 9.16
C GLU A 167 0.81 -1.39 9.89
N VAL A 168 1.93 -1.45 9.18
CA VAL A 168 3.22 -1.87 9.73
C VAL A 168 4.25 -0.80 9.42
N GLU A 169 4.50 0.04 10.42
CA GLU A 169 5.53 1.08 10.38
C GLU A 169 6.87 0.51 10.78
N ASN A 170 7.92 0.91 10.08
CA ASN A 170 9.28 0.47 10.33
C ASN A 170 10.20 1.67 10.49
N VAL A 171 10.86 1.72 11.63
CA VAL A 171 11.87 2.73 11.98
C VAL A 171 13.20 2.02 12.12
N VAL A 172 14.16 2.34 11.27
CA VAL A 172 15.38 1.57 11.10
C VAL A 172 16.61 2.46 11.13
N ASP A 173 17.56 2.14 12.00
CA ASP A 173 18.92 2.66 11.92
C ASP A 173 19.80 1.55 11.32
N TRP A 174 20.20 1.73 10.04
CA TRP A 174 20.82 0.69 9.25
C TRP A 174 22.30 0.96 8.96
N ASP A 175 23.18 0.02 9.34
CA ASP A 175 24.62 0.06 9.06
C ASP A 175 25.18 -1.31 8.64
N GLU A 176 24.41 -2.05 7.83
CA GLU A 176 24.84 -3.34 7.29
C GLU A 176 25.26 -3.19 5.82
N LYS A 177 26.11 -4.10 5.35
CA LYS A 177 26.51 -4.22 3.93
C LYS A 177 26.26 -5.63 3.44
N HIS A 178 25.96 -5.76 2.14
CA HIS A 178 25.66 -7.04 1.50
C HIS A 178 24.58 -7.83 2.26
N LYS A 179 23.52 -7.13 2.61
CA LYS A 179 22.36 -7.68 3.29
C LYS A 179 21.09 -7.28 2.57
N LEU A 180 20.16 -8.22 2.47
CA LEU A 180 18.82 -8.01 1.94
C LEU A 180 17.81 -8.34 3.04
N VAL A 181 16.97 -7.35 3.40
CA VAL A 181 15.86 -7.55 4.32
C VAL A 181 14.58 -7.70 3.51
N LYS A 182 13.85 -8.76 3.80
CA LYS A 182 12.52 -9.01 3.22
C LYS A 182 11.51 -9.30 4.33
N VAL A 183 10.25 -8.94 4.07
CA VAL A 183 9.12 -9.40 4.88
C VAL A 183 8.28 -10.37 4.04
N ASN A 184 7.98 -11.53 4.62
CA ASN A 184 7.26 -12.60 3.94
C ASN A 184 5.78 -12.61 4.30
N PHE A 185 4.95 -12.97 3.30
CA PHE A 185 3.51 -13.14 3.42
C PHE A 185 3.10 -14.41 2.70
N GLY A 186 2.67 -15.40 3.48
CA GLY A 186 2.11 -16.66 2.99
C GLY A 186 0.61 -16.72 3.33
N PRO A 187 -0.26 -16.05 2.54
CA PRO A 187 -1.69 -16.10 2.77
C PRO A 187 -2.29 -17.44 2.34
N ASP A 188 -3.33 -17.88 3.04
CA ASP A 188 -4.14 -19.05 2.64
C ASP A 188 -5.11 -18.64 1.52
N VAL A 189 -4.54 -18.36 0.36
CA VAL A 189 -5.24 -17.92 -0.86
C VAL A 189 -4.83 -18.85 -2.02
N LEU A 190 -5.79 -19.46 -2.67
CA LEU A 190 -5.54 -20.32 -3.82
C LEU A 190 -5.54 -19.52 -5.11
N THR A 191 -4.38 -18.99 -5.48
CA THR A 191 -4.20 -18.24 -6.72
C THR A 191 -2.97 -18.70 -7.49
N ARG A 192 -2.93 -18.40 -8.79
CA ARG A 192 -1.76 -18.61 -9.66
C ARG A 192 -1.08 -17.32 -10.06
N GLU A 193 -1.66 -16.19 -9.67
CA GLU A 193 -1.24 -14.87 -10.10
C GLU A 193 -1.10 -13.94 -8.91
N LEU A 194 -0.06 -13.12 -8.95
CA LEU A 194 0.06 -11.90 -8.16
C LEU A 194 -0.32 -10.73 -9.06
N VAL A 195 -1.33 -9.98 -8.67
CA VAL A 195 -1.67 -8.72 -9.34
C VAL A 195 -0.76 -7.63 -8.80
N CYS A 196 -0.05 -6.94 -9.69
CA CYS A 196 0.94 -5.92 -9.33
C CYS A 196 0.57 -4.58 -9.94
N ASP A 197 0.49 -3.55 -9.13
CA ASP A 197 0.33 -2.17 -9.59
C ASP A 197 1.51 -1.74 -10.48
N THR A 198 1.21 -0.93 -11.47
CA THR A 198 2.17 -0.28 -12.37
C THR A 198 1.81 1.19 -12.56
N SER A 199 2.58 1.93 -13.35
CA SER A 199 2.39 3.38 -13.53
C SER A 199 1.00 3.80 -14.03
N ALA A 200 0.34 2.93 -14.81
CA ALA A 200 -0.95 3.26 -15.44
C ALA A 200 -1.92 2.06 -15.44
N GLY A 201 -1.97 1.34 -14.35
CA GLY A 201 -2.83 0.17 -14.18
C GLY A 201 -2.12 -0.94 -13.42
N PHE A 202 -2.38 -2.19 -13.79
CA PHE A 202 -1.76 -3.35 -13.14
C PHE A 202 -1.33 -4.41 -14.16
N VAL A 203 -0.44 -5.30 -13.73
CA VAL A 203 -0.05 -6.50 -14.46
C VAL A 203 -0.21 -7.72 -13.59
N LYS A 204 -0.48 -8.86 -14.20
CA LYS A 204 -0.54 -10.15 -13.52
C LYS A 204 0.78 -10.88 -13.66
N ARG A 205 1.31 -11.37 -12.55
CA ARG A 205 2.58 -12.09 -12.46
C ARG A 205 2.33 -13.54 -12.05
N ASP A 206 2.87 -14.49 -12.81
CA ASP A 206 2.75 -15.91 -12.49
C ASP A 206 3.46 -16.26 -11.18
N LEU A 207 2.74 -16.90 -10.25
CA LEU A 207 3.32 -17.53 -9.05
C LEU A 207 3.81 -18.96 -9.33
N THR A 208 3.45 -19.55 -10.48
CA THR A 208 3.90 -20.88 -10.86
C THR A 208 5.33 -20.87 -11.36
N LYS A 209 6.07 -21.98 -11.15
CA LYS A 209 7.49 -22.14 -11.50
C LYS A 209 7.71 -23.34 -12.44
N ASN A 210 6.78 -23.57 -13.38
CA ASN A 210 6.77 -24.76 -14.23
C ASN A 210 7.75 -24.68 -15.41
N THR A 211 8.13 -23.48 -15.82
CA THR A 211 9.01 -23.25 -16.96
C THR A 211 10.25 -22.46 -16.52
N SER A 212 11.35 -22.54 -17.31
CA SER A 212 12.56 -21.74 -17.03
C SER A 212 12.29 -20.23 -17.04
N TRP A 213 11.36 -19.76 -17.86
CA TRP A 213 10.91 -18.37 -17.88
C TRP A 213 10.24 -17.94 -16.56
N GLN A 214 9.39 -18.81 -16.02
CA GLN A 214 8.73 -18.56 -14.73
C GLN A 214 9.72 -18.65 -13.57
N GLN A 215 10.66 -19.59 -13.63
CA GLN A 215 11.73 -19.72 -12.63
C GLN A 215 12.65 -18.50 -12.63
N ALA A 216 12.97 -17.94 -13.80
CA ALA A 216 13.80 -16.74 -13.90
C ALA A 216 13.14 -15.47 -13.36
N ARG A 217 11.80 -15.45 -13.24
CA ARG A 217 11.03 -14.35 -12.65
C ARG A 217 10.77 -14.60 -11.17
N PHE A 218 11.80 -14.80 -10.39
CA PHE A 218 11.70 -15.01 -8.95
C PHE A 218 11.58 -13.70 -8.16
N GLU A 219 12.02 -12.57 -8.72
CA GLU A 219 11.82 -11.22 -8.25
C GLU A 219 11.18 -10.38 -9.35
N VAL A 220 10.18 -9.58 -8.98
CA VAL A 220 9.47 -8.69 -9.90
C VAL A 220 9.26 -7.33 -9.26
N CYS A 221 8.91 -6.35 -10.08
CA CYS A 221 8.57 -5.00 -9.64
C CYS A 221 7.05 -4.84 -9.56
N HIS A 222 6.60 -4.16 -8.54
CA HIS A 222 5.30 -3.54 -8.42
C HIS A 222 5.48 -2.09 -7.94
N HIS A 223 4.42 -1.30 -7.85
CA HIS A 223 4.51 0.05 -7.32
C HIS A 223 3.81 0.17 -5.97
N LYS A 224 2.64 0.78 -5.91
CA LYS A 224 1.94 1.07 -4.66
C LYS A 224 1.37 -0.16 -3.96
N TRP A 225 1.04 -1.21 -4.72
CA TRP A 225 0.40 -2.40 -4.15
C TRP A 225 0.65 -3.66 -4.98
N CYS A 226 0.54 -4.79 -4.31
CA CYS A 226 0.35 -6.09 -4.95
C CYS A 226 -0.75 -6.86 -4.21
N ASP A 227 -1.40 -7.79 -4.91
CA ASP A 227 -2.59 -8.49 -4.43
C ASP A 227 -2.60 -9.95 -4.82
N MET A 228 -2.98 -10.79 -3.86
CA MET A 228 -3.29 -12.20 -4.07
C MET A 228 -4.79 -12.41 -3.79
N SER A 229 -5.55 -12.73 -4.83
CA SER A 229 -6.99 -12.97 -4.71
C SER A 229 -7.38 -14.34 -5.27
N GLU A 230 -8.39 -14.91 -4.66
CA GLU A 230 -9.16 -16.03 -5.16
C GLU A 230 -10.62 -15.61 -5.37
N SER A 231 -11.53 -16.56 -5.73
CA SER A 231 -12.93 -16.21 -5.90
C SER A 231 -13.56 -15.71 -4.60
N GLY A 232 -13.92 -14.44 -4.56
CA GLY A 232 -14.67 -13.81 -3.47
C GLY A 232 -13.85 -13.14 -2.38
N SER A 233 -12.53 -13.31 -2.32
CA SER A 233 -11.70 -12.63 -1.33
C SER A 233 -10.21 -12.59 -1.71
N GLY A 234 -9.49 -11.65 -1.15
CA GLY A 234 -8.07 -11.45 -1.40
C GLY A 234 -7.38 -10.70 -0.27
N ILE A 235 -6.07 -10.60 -0.42
CA ILE A 235 -5.22 -9.84 0.47
C ILE A 235 -4.22 -9.01 -0.31
N ALA A 236 -4.27 -7.71 -0.10
CA ALA A 236 -3.36 -6.77 -0.72
C ALA A 236 -2.26 -6.33 0.27
N ILE A 237 -1.05 -6.16 -0.26
CA ILE A 237 0.05 -5.48 0.42
C ILE A 237 0.26 -4.14 -0.26
N ILE A 238 -0.03 -3.07 0.48
CA ILE A 238 0.17 -1.69 0.04
C ILE A 238 1.46 -1.19 0.65
N ASN A 239 2.28 -0.46 -0.08
CA ASN A 239 3.56 0.04 0.40
C ASN A 239 3.86 1.48 -0.02
N GLU A 240 4.85 2.07 0.66
CA GLU A 240 5.41 3.40 0.37
C GLU A 240 6.83 3.24 -0.19
N GLY A 241 6.94 3.06 -1.53
CA GLY A 241 8.23 3.06 -2.21
C GLY A 241 9.07 1.78 -2.11
N LYS A 242 8.50 0.66 -1.66
CA LYS A 242 9.17 -0.66 -1.62
C LYS A 242 8.70 -1.50 -2.80
N TYR A 243 9.41 -1.43 -3.92
CA TYR A 243 8.92 -1.92 -5.21
C TYR A 243 9.30 -3.35 -5.57
N GLY A 244 10.25 -3.95 -4.87
CA GLY A 244 10.69 -5.32 -5.15
C GLY A 244 9.84 -6.35 -4.43
N VAL A 245 9.33 -7.35 -5.14
CA VAL A 245 8.61 -8.47 -4.55
C VAL A 245 9.11 -9.80 -5.09
N GLY A 246 9.50 -10.69 -4.18
CA GLY A 246 9.85 -12.07 -4.48
C GLY A 246 8.62 -12.93 -4.67
N LEU A 247 8.65 -13.80 -5.65
CA LEU A 247 7.56 -14.69 -6.00
C LEU A 247 7.90 -16.14 -5.64
N GLU A 248 7.13 -16.73 -4.76
CA GLU A 248 7.10 -18.15 -4.48
C GLU A 248 5.68 -18.68 -4.70
N LYS A 249 5.55 -20.00 -4.79
CA LYS A 249 4.26 -20.63 -5.08
C LYS A 249 3.13 -20.25 -4.11
N ASP A 250 3.47 -20.18 -2.84
CA ASP A 250 2.49 -20.00 -1.74
C ASP A 250 2.84 -18.79 -0.85
N GLU A 251 3.82 -17.99 -1.27
CA GLU A 251 4.36 -16.89 -0.45
C GLU A 251 4.92 -15.80 -1.36
N ILE A 252 4.68 -14.56 -0.98
CA ILE A 252 5.36 -13.41 -1.55
C ILE A 252 6.26 -12.76 -0.49
N SER A 253 7.30 -12.07 -0.94
CA SER A 253 8.20 -11.36 -0.02
C SER A 253 8.54 -9.97 -0.53
N LEU A 254 8.16 -8.95 0.24
CA LEU A 254 8.46 -7.55 -0.05
C LEU A 254 9.91 -7.24 0.34
N SER A 255 10.69 -6.66 -0.57
CA SER A 255 12.04 -6.19 -0.31
C SER A 255 11.99 -4.84 0.42
N LEU A 256 12.61 -4.74 1.58
CA LEU A 256 12.54 -3.57 2.44
C LEU A 256 13.81 -2.71 2.37
N LEU A 257 14.99 -3.33 2.56
CA LEU A 257 16.30 -2.71 2.44
C LEU A 257 17.28 -3.66 1.79
N ARG A 258 18.24 -3.10 1.04
CA ARG A 258 19.28 -3.86 0.35
C ARG A 258 20.59 -3.07 0.34
N ALA A 259 21.48 -3.37 1.25
CA ALA A 259 22.73 -2.66 1.44
C ALA A 259 23.80 -3.04 0.41
N THR A 260 23.63 -2.63 -0.82
CA THR A 260 24.62 -2.78 -1.89
C THR A 260 25.81 -1.85 -1.69
N ILE A 261 26.95 -2.13 -2.32
CA ILE A 261 28.16 -1.30 -2.21
C ILE A 261 28.60 -0.69 -3.54
N ARG A 262 27.93 -1.02 -4.65
CA ARG A 262 28.23 -0.47 -5.97
C ARG A 262 26.97 -0.11 -6.73
N PRO A 263 26.91 1.09 -7.32
CA PRO A 263 27.99 2.11 -7.46
C PRO A 263 28.21 2.93 -6.19
N ASP A 264 27.29 2.91 -5.22
CA ASP A 264 27.37 3.69 -3.99
C ASP A 264 27.70 2.78 -2.80
N ILE A 265 28.83 3.03 -2.17
CA ILE A 265 29.30 2.26 -1.00
C ILE A 265 28.47 2.52 0.27
N THR A 266 27.65 3.56 0.25
CA THR A 266 26.78 3.97 1.37
C THR A 266 25.31 3.71 1.11
N SER A 267 24.98 2.98 0.04
CA SER A 267 23.61 2.59 -0.27
C SER A 267 22.88 2.03 0.94
N ASP A 268 21.68 2.57 1.20
CA ASP A 268 20.81 2.20 2.31
C ASP A 268 21.40 2.39 3.73
N ILE A 269 22.61 2.89 3.88
CA ILE A 269 23.17 3.20 5.21
C ILE A 269 22.54 4.48 5.75
N GLY A 270 21.98 4.40 6.96
CA GLY A 270 21.38 5.56 7.64
C GLY A 270 20.03 5.24 8.29
N HIS A 271 19.31 6.31 8.57
CA HIS A 271 17.97 6.23 9.16
C HIS A 271 16.89 6.11 8.08
N HIS A 272 15.94 5.18 8.29
CA HIS A 272 14.82 4.94 7.39
C HIS A 272 13.52 4.86 8.17
N ASP A 273 12.51 5.58 7.67
CA ASP A 273 11.12 5.47 8.08
C ASP A 273 10.29 5.07 6.86
N PHE A 274 9.56 3.98 6.95
CA PHE A 274 8.66 3.53 5.90
C PHE A 274 7.55 2.65 6.44
N CYS A 275 6.48 2.55 5.67
CA CYS A 275 5.32 1.78 6.06
C CYS A 275 4.86 0.85 4.93
N TYR A 276 4.23 -0.25 5.29
CA TYR A 276 3.38 -1.05 4.42
C TYR A 276 2.11 -1.43 5.16
N THR A 277 1.08 -1.77 4.41
CA THR A 277 -0.23 -2.11 4.94
C THR A 277 -0.66 -3.47 4.43
N ILE A 278 -1.12 -4.31 5.33
CA ILE A 278 -1.78 -5.57 5.05
C ILE A 278 -3.28 -5.28 4.99
N LEU A 279 -3.91 -5.56 3.85
CA LEU A 279 -5.33 -5.26 3.61
C LEU A 279 -6.08 -6.51 3.14
N PRO A 280 -6.62 -7.33 4.05
CA PRO A 280 -7.59 -8.36 3.69
C PRO A 280 -8.90 -7.74 3.17
N HIS A 281 -9.50 -8.33 2.13
CA HIS A 281 -10.70 -7.78 1.50
C HIS A 281 -11.61 -8.86 0.88
N SER A 282 -12.87 -8.51 0.64
CA SER A 282 -13.78 -9.28 -0.18
C SER A 282 -13.63 -8.92 -1.67
N GLY A 283 -13.91 -9.88 -2.56
CA GLY A 283 -13.74 -9.72 -4.00
C GLY A 283 -12.27 -9.75 -4.45
N ASP A 284 -12.03 -9.39 -5.70
CA ASP A 284 -10.68 -9.20 -6.24
C ASP A 284 -10.15 -7.77 -5.98
N ALA A 285 -8.92 -7.48 -6.38
CA ALA A 285 -8.28 -6.18 -6.21
C ALA A 285 -9.08 -5.00 -6.78
N VAL A 286 -9.77 -5.22 -7.91
CA VAL A 286 -10.58 -4.18 -8.59
C VAL A 286 -11.91 -3.98 -7.86
N GLU A 287 -12.58 -5.07 -7.47
CA GLU A 287 -13.84 -5.02 -6.70
C GLU A 287 -13.63 -4.38 -5.33
N ALA A 288 -12.52 -4.71 -4.67
CA ALA A 288 -12.13 -4.15 -3.39
C ALA A 288 -11.56 -2.73 -3.48
N GLN A 289 -11.39 -2.18 -4.68
CA GLN A 289 -10.81 -0.85 -4.90
C GLN A 289 -9.41 -0.68 -4.27
N VAL A 290 -8.58 -1.74 -4.32
CA VAL A 290 -7.23 -1.74 -3.73
C VAL A 290 -6.39 -0.58 -4.26
N ASN A 291 -6.43 -0.32 -5.58
CA ASN A 291 -5.68 0.79 -6.18
C ASN A 291 -6.07 2.15 -5.59
N LYS A 292 -7.36 2.38 -5.39
CA LYS A 292 -7.86 3.62 -4.77
C LYS A 292 -7.36 3.77 -3.35
N THR A 293 -7.45 2.71 -2.55
CA THR A 293 -6.93 2.68 -1.19
C THR A 293 -5.41 2.94 -1.17
N ALA A 294 -4.66 2.35 -2.11
CA ALA A 294 -3.23 2.55 -2.23
C ALA A 294 -2.85 3.98 -2.65
N ILE A 295 -3.63 4.61 -3.52
CA ILE A 295 -3.43 6.03 -3.89
C ILE A 295 -3.66 6.92 -2.67
N GLU A 296 -4.76 6.72 -1.94
CA GLU A 296 -5.07 7.49 -0.73
C GLU A 296 -4.02 7.29 0.37
N TYR A 297 -3.40 6.12 0.37
CA TYR A 297 -2.31 5.79 1.28
C TYR A 297 -1.00 6.52 0.93
N ASN A 298 -0.68 6.64 -0.35
CA ASN A 298 0.59 7.18 -0.85
C ASN A 298 0.55 8.68 -1.15
N VAL A 299 -0.65 9.26 -1.34
CA VAL A 299 -0.80 10.68 -1.69
C VAL A 299 -1.28 11.45 -0.46
N PRO A 300 -0.45 12.30 0.11
CA PRO A 300 -0.85 13.10 1.27
C PRO A 300 -1.96 14.07 0.93
N LEU A 301 -2.84 14.31 1.88
CA LEU A 301 -3.84 15.37 1.76
C LEU A 301 -3.15 16.73 1.86
N CYS A 302 -3.44 17.58 0.90
CA CYS A 302 -2.99 18.96 0.93
C CYS A 302 -4.15 19.89 1.31
N LYS A 303 -3.92 20.78 2.27
CA LYS A 303 -4.85 21.86 2.57
C LYS A 303 -4.84 22.87 1.41
N SER A 304 -5.99 23.18 0.85
CA SER A 304 -6.12 24.11 -0.25
C SER A 304 -7.26 25.08 0.00
N ASN A 305 -7.06 26.35 -0.37
CA ASN A 305 -8.10 27.36 -0.42
C ASN A 305 -8.84 27.38 -1.77
N VAL A 306 -8.47 26.46 -2.67
CA VAL A 306 -9.12 26.33 -4.00
C VAL A 306 -10.36 25.46 -3.88
N THR A 307 -11.50 26.00 -4.28
CA THR A 307 -12.75 25.23 -4.36
C THR A 307 -12.90 24.69 -5.78
N VAL A 308 -13.02 23.37 -5.89
CA VAL A 308 -13.37 22.74 -7.18
C VAL A 308 -14.87 22.87 -7.39
N PRO A 309 -15.33 23.35 -8.55
CA PRO A 309 -16.76 23.46 -8.84
C PRO A 309 -17.48 22.13 -8.65
N ALA A 310 -18.66 22.17 -8.05
CA ALA A 310 -19.39 20.95 -7.66
C ALA A 310 -19.66 20.04 -8.85
N ALA A 311 -20.04 20.61 -10.00
CA ALA A 311 -20.33 19.85 -11.22
C ALA A 311 -19.10 19.06 -11.73
N LEU A 312 -17.91 19.67 -11.72
CA LEU A 312 -16.68 18.99 -12.09
C LEU A 312 -16.29 17.93 -11.06
N ARG A 313 -16.34 18.27 -9.77
CA ARG A 313 -16.05 17.35 -8.68
C ARG A 313 -16.94 16.10 -8.76
N ASP A 314 -18.24 16.27 -8.91
CA ASP A 314 -19.20 15.17 -8.96
C ASP A 314 -18.99 14.30 -10.21
N THR A 315 -18.64 14.91 -11.34
CA THR A 315 -18.25 14.20 -12.57
C THR A 315 -17.02 13.32 -12.33
N LEU A 316 -15.94 13.88 -11.76
CA LEU A 316 -14.70 13.15 -11.51
C LEU A 316 -14.86 12.04 -10.48
N ASN A 317 -15.68 12.27 -9.45
CA ASN A 317 -15.90 11.26 -8.40
C ASN A 317 -16.70 10.04 -8.89
N ASN A 318 -17.48 10.17 -9.95
CA ASN A 318 -18.36 9.11 -10.45
C ASN A 318 -17.94 8.52 -11.81
N CYS A 319 -16.82 8.96 -12.38
CA CYS A 319 -16.42 8.54 -13.73
C CYS A 319 -15.69 7.18 -13.79
N GLY A 320 -15.26 6.62 -12.66
CA GLY A 320 -14.45 5.39 -12.63
C GLY A 320 -13.02 5.57 -13.15
N LEU A 321 -12.56 6.82 -13.27
CA LEU A 321 -11.19 7.17 -13.66
C LEU A 321 -10.45 7.82 -12.49
N TYR A 322 -9.13 7.75 -12.55
CA TYR A 322 -8.23 8.35 -11.56
C TYR A 322 -7.65 9.65 -12.09
N LEU A 323 -7.80 10.74 -11.33
CA LEU A 323 -7.20 12.02 -11.67
C LEU A 323 -5.69 11.97 -11.41
N GLN A 324 -4.89 12.07 -12.47
CA GLN A 324 -3.44 12.08 -12.40
C GLN A 324 -2.87 13.49 -12.26
N ALA A 325 -3.48 14.46 -12.92
CA ALA A 325 -3.07 15.84 -12.83
C ALA A 325 -4.24 16.79 -13.13
N MET A 326 -4.24 17.92 -12.45
CA MET A 326 -5.05 19.07 -12.75
C MET A 326 -4.13 20.29 -12.77
N LYS A 327 -4.03 20.94 -13.91
CA LYS A 327 -3.13 22.06 -14.11
C LYS A 327 -3.69 23.09 -15.06
N ARG A 328 -3.16 24.31 -15.02
CA ARG A 328 -3.42 25.32 -16.03
C ARG A 328 -2.63 24.99 -17.31
N SER A 329 -3.22 25.22 -18.50
CA SER A 329 -2.49 25.15 -19.76
C SER A 329 -1.38 26.21 -19.83
N GLU A 330 -0.37 26.00 -20.68
CA GLU A 330 0.77 26.94 -20.78
C GLU A 330 0.32 28.34 -21.24
N ASP A 331 -0.65 28.42 -22.17
CA ASP A 331 -1.25 29.68 -22.64
C ASP A 331 -2.26 30.28 -21.64
N GLY A 332 -2.59 29.53 -20.58
CA GLY A 332 -3.48 29.96 -19.52
C GLY A 332 -4.98 29.98 -19.88
N GLN A 333 -5.36 29.42 -21.01
CA GLN A 333 -6.75 29.47 -21.52
C GLN A 333 -7.62 28.33 -20.96
N TYR A 334 -7.01 27.23 -20.49
CA TYR A 334 -7.73 26.03 -20.09
C TYR A 334 -7.28 25.51 -18.71
N LEU A 335 -8.18 24.82 -18.04
CA LEU A 335 -7.88 23.87 -16.99
C LEU A 335 -7.71 22.48 -17.62
N ILE A 336 -6.50 21.95 -17.56
CA ILE A 336 -6.17 20.61 -18.09
C ILE A 336 -6.45 19.57 -17.01
N LEU A 337 -7.19 18.53 -17.38
CA LEU A 337 -7.41 17.34 -16.54
C LEU A 337 -6.75 16.13 -17.24
N ARG A 338 -5.87 15.45 -16.54
CA ARG A 338 -5.31 14.18 -16.99
C ARG A 338 -5.89 13.06 -16.16
N LEU A 339 -6.62 12.19 -16.82
CA LEU A 339 -7.34 11.08 -16.22
C LEU A 339 -6.74 9.77 -16.71
N SER A 340 -6.73 8.74 -15.86
CA SER A 340 -6.31 7.39 -16.25
C SER A 340 -7.35 6.37 -15.85
N GLU A 341 -7.59 5.43 -16.73
CA GLU A 341 -8.26 4.19 -16.39
C GLU A 341 -7.21 3.20 -15.86
N GLN A 342 -7.40 2.65 -14.66
CA GLN A 342 -6.42 1.78 -14.01
C GLN A 342 -6.99 0.45 -13.54
N ASP A 343 -8.28 0.20 -13.77
CA ASP A 343 -9.00 -1.00 -13.33
C ASP A 343 -9.21 -2.03 -14.46
N GLY A 344 -8.73 -1.73 -15.67
CA GLY A 344 -8.89 -2.57 -16.85
C GLY A 344 -10.30 -2.54 -17.45
N ARG A 345 -11.05 -1.45 -17.27
CA ARG A 345 -12.43 -1.29 -17.66
C ARG A 345 -12.59 -0.46 -18.94
N ARG A 346 -13.76 -0.54 -19.54
CA ARG A 346 -14.21 0.35 -20.61
C ARG A 346 -15.39 1.16 -20.13
N GLY A 347 -15.48 2.41 -20.57
CA GLY A 347 -16.59 3.24 -20.15
C GLY A 347 -16.64 4.59 -20.89
N LYS A 348 -17.43 5.48 -20.30
CA LYS A 348 -17.58 6.86 -20.79
C LYS A 348 -17.66 7.79 -19.59
N ILE A 349 -17.03 8.94 -19.73
CA ILE A 349 -17.23 10.08 -18.83
C ILE A 349 -18.06 11.14 -19.54
N ALA A 350 -19.14 11.60 -18.89
CA ALA A 350 -19.99 12.66 -19.38
C ALA A 350 -19.75 13.92 -18.55
N PHE A 351 -19.36 15.00 -19.21
CA PHE A 351 -19.19 16.32 -18.62
C PHE A 351 -20.48 17.14 -18.76
N PRO A 352 -20.82 17.99 -17.78
CA PRO A 352 -22.00 18.87 -17.87
C PRO A 352 -21.82 20.00 -18.90
N PHE A 353 -20.57 20.24 -19.32
CA PHE A 353 -20.17 21.24 -20.33
C PHE A 353 -19.34 20.59 -21.42
N GLU A 354 -19.04 21.32 -22.47
CA GLU A 354 -18.19 20.88 -23.59
C GLU A 354 -16.72 20.94 -23.17
N VAL A 355 -15.97 19.86 -23.39
CA VAL A 355 -14.54 19.79 -23.13
C VAL A 355 -13.76 19.61 -24.41
N GLN A 356 -12.56 20.16 -24.49
CA GLN A 356 -11.63 19.86 -25.56
C GLN A 356 -10.91 18.56 -25.26
N THR A 357 -10.91 17.60 -26.20
CA THR A 357 -10.04 16.41 -26.10
C THR A 357 -8.65 16.77 -26.60
N MET A 358 -7.62 16.26 -25.95
CA MET A 358 -6.24 16.58 -26.26
C MET A 358 -5.37 15.32 -26.26
N ASN A 359 -4.27 15.38 -27.00
CA ASN A 359 -3.19 14.41 -26.90
C ASN A 359 -2.33 14.66 -25.64
N LEU A 360 -1.29 13.85 -25.41
CA LEU A 360 -0.43 13.96 -24.22
C LEU A 360 0.43 15.24 -24.17
N ILE A 361 0.68 15.88 -25.31
CA ILE A 361 1.39 17.15 -25.42
C ILE A 361 0.45 18.36 -25.49
N GLU A 362 -0.85 18.12 -25.26
CA GLU A 362 -1.90 19.13 -25.11
C GLU A 362 -2.32 19.84 -26.41
N ASP A 363 -2.12 19.21 -27.58
CA ASP A 363 -2.75 19.66 -28.81
C ASP A 363 -4.22 19.27 -28.82
N ILE A 364 -5.09 20.17 -29.23
CA ILE A 364 -6.54 19.94 -29.32
C ILE A 364 -6.82 18.98 -30.48
N GLU A 365 -7.51 17.89 -30.20
CA GLU A 365 -7.94 16.88 -31.19
C GLU A 365 -9.44 16.99 -31.54
N GLY A 366 -10.25 17.54 -30.63
CA GLY A 366 -11.68 17.65 -30.81
C GLY A 366 -12.41 18.31 -29.65
N SER A 367 -13.73 18.32 -29.70
CA SER A 367 -14.59 18.85 -28.66
C SER A 367 -15.81 17.96 -28.49
N THR A 368 -16.18 17.69 -27.23
CA THR A 368 -17.30 16.81 -26.90
C THR A 368 -17.75 16.97 -25.44
N LYS A 369 -18.96 16.52 -25.14
CA LYS A 369 -19.44 16.37 -23.77
C LYS A 369 -19.24 14.96 -23.21
N VAL A 370 -18.93 13.96 -24.08
CA VAL A 370 -18.81 12.56 -23.66
C VAL A 370 -17.54 11.99 -24.23
N VAL A 371 -16.62 11.63 -23.35
CA VAL A 371 -15.34 10.99 -23.69
C VAL A 371 -15.45 9.50 -23.38
N SER A 372 -15.18 8.65 -24.37
CA SER A 372 -15.08 7.20 -24.20
C SER A 372 -13.65 6.84 -23.78
N TYR A 373 -13.50 5.77 -23.01
CA TYR A 373 -12.19 5.27 -22.60
C TYR A 373 -12.08 3.75 -22.68
N HIS A 374 -10.85 3.26 -22.82
CA HIS A 374 -10.48 1.85 -22.88
C HIS A 374 -9.65 1.43 -21.65
N PRO A 375 -9.43 0.13 -21.43
CA PRO A 375 -8.57 -0.34 -20.39
C PRO A 375 -7.18 0.29 -20.45
N PHE A 376 -6.73 0.81 -19.29
CA PHE A 376 -5.39 1.38 -19.09
C PHE A 376 -5.08 2.61 -19.96
N GLU A 377 -6.11 3.34 -20.35
CA GLU A 377 -5.98 4.54 -21.19
C GLU A 377 -5.72 5.79 -20.35
N LEU A 378 -4.82 6.63 -20.86
CA LEU A 378 -4.62 8.00 -20.38
C LEU A 378 -5.42 8.96 -21.26
N ILE A 379 -6.24 9.78 -20.61
CA ILE A 379 -7.11 10.76 -21.27
C ILE A 379 -6.68 12.15 -20.82
N THR A 380 -6.55 13.06 -21.77
CA THR A 380 -6.35 14.48 -21.49
C THR A 380 -7.54 15.26 -22.02
N VAL A 381 -8.16 16.04 -21.16
CA VAL A 381 -9.22 16.97 -21.51
C VAL A 381 -8.95 18.36 -20.96
N ALA A 382 -9.39 19.37 -21.69
CA ALA A 382 -9.30 20.75 -21.28
C ALA A 382 -10.69 21.35 -21.08
N VAL A 383 -10.85 22.06 -19.98
CA VAL A 383 -12.07 22.75 -19.58
C VAL A 383 -11.81 24.24 -19.64
N LYS A 384 -12.70 25.00 -20.22
CA LYS A 384 -12.60 26.48 -20.21
C LYS A 384 -12.98 27.00 -18.82
N PRO A 385 -12.25 28.01 -18.31
CA PRO A 385 -12.58 28.60 -16.99
C PRO A 385 -14.00 29.16 -16.90
N GLU A 386 -14.57 29.59 -18.00
CA GLU A 386 -15.94 30.14 -18.10
C GLU A 386 -17.02 29.06 -17.94
N ASP A 387 -16.68 27.78 -18.11
CA ASP A 387 -17.58 26.64 -17.97
C ASP A 387 -17.55 26.05 -16.55
N LEU A 388 -16.60 26.51 -15.71
CA LEU A 388 -16.44 26.10 -14.31
C LEU A 388 -17.18 27.04 -13.38
#